data_4745a00926578c4a9e60c66a112cf5b4
#
_entry.id   4745a00926578c4a9e60c66a112cf5b4
#
_cell.length_a   1.000
_cell.length_b   1.000
_cell.length_c   1.000
_cell.angle_alpha   90.00
_cell.angle_beta   90.00
_cell.angle_gamma   90.00
#
_symmetry.space_group_name_H-M   'P 1'
#
loop_
_entity.id
_entity.type
_entity.pdbx_description
1 polymer ?
#
loop_
_entity_poly.entity_id
_entity_poly.type
_entity_poly.pdbx_seq_one_letter_code
_entity_poly.pdbx_strand_id
1 'polypeptide(L)'
;LDFSEETLKYTGAKMQALREKYNRKTRIDMVKKSVYSFLKDAGKPVSGERYDLIYCSGLYDYLNDEVCETLNSYLYERLSPGGALIVTHFDPYNPIRQIMEHIFDWFLIHRDGKQLGALAPKQASPDDCKVTADPTGCNVFLEVRKPS
;
A
#
# COMPACT_ATOMS: atom_id res chain seq x y z
N LEU A 1 -5.15 -2.68 -8.20
CA LEU A 1 -5.51 -4.02 -7.76
C LEU A 1 -6.46 -3.92 -6.58
N ASP A 2 -7.48 -4.78 -6.51
CA ASP A 2 -8.45 -4.86 -5.40
C ASP A 2 -9.05 -6.27 -5.34
N PHE A 3 -9.63 -6.65 -4.21
CA PHE A 3 -10.37 -7.90 -4.10
C PHE A 3 -11.86 -7.74 -4.48
N SER A 4 -12.39 -6.52 -4.43
CA SER A 4 -13.77 -6.18 -4.76
C SER A 4 -13.93 -5.96 -6.27
N GLU A 5 -14.79 -6.74 -6.88
CA GLU A 5 -15.12 -6.59 -8.30
C GLU A 5 -15.87 -5.29 -8.59
N GLU A 6 -16.72 -4.87 -7.66
CA GLU A 6 -17.48 -3.62 -7.77
C GLU A 6 -16.54 -2.41 -7.74
N THR A 7 -15.59 -2.37 -6.79
CA THR A 7 -14.56 -1.34 -6.71
C THR A 7 -13.74 -1.27 -8.00
N LEU A 8 -13.32 -2.43 -8.53
CA LEU A 8 -12.56 -2.49 -9.78
C LEU A 8 -13.35 -1.98 -10.97
N LYS A 9 -14.63 -2.33 -11.09
CA LYS A 9 -15.52 -1.82 -12.16
C LYS A 9 -15.67 -0.31 -12.07
N TYR A 10 -15.98 0.21 -10.89
CA TYR A 10 -16.12 1.66 -10.66
C TYR A 10 -14.82 2.40 -10.99
N THR A 11 -13.71 1.96 -10.44
CA THR A 11 -12.39 2.57 -10.67
C THR A 11 -11.99 2.49 -12.14
N GLY A 12 -12.22 1.34 -12.79
CA GLY A 12 -11.94 1.15 -14.22
C GLY A 12 -12.70 2.13 -15.10
N ALA A 13 -13.99 2.33 -14.85
CA ALA A 13 -14.81 3.30 -15.59
C ALA A 13 -14.29 4.73 -15.39
N LYS A 14 -13.94 5.12 -14.15
CA LYS A 14 -13.36 6.45 -13.86
C LYS A 14 -12.03 6.67 -14.56
N MET A 15 -11.13 5.67 -14.51
CA MET A 15 -9.82 5.76 -15.16
C MET A 15 -9.94 5.82 -16.68
N GLN A 16 -10.88 5.10 -17.28
CA GLN A 16 -11.14 5.18 -18.70
C GLN A 16 -11.61 6.56 -19.11
N ALA A 17 -12.58 7.14 -18.38
CA ALA A 17 -13.06 8.50 -18.63
C ALA A 17 -11.95 9.55 -18.53
N LEU A 18 -11.03 9.40 -17.56
CA LEU A 18 -9.87 10.29 -17.42
C LEU A 18 -8.88 10.13 -18.59
N ARG A 19 -8.63 8.91 -19.05
CA ARG A 19 -7.80 8.65 -20.23
C ARG A 19 -8.34 9.38 -21.47
N GLU A 20 -9.63 9.26 -21.71
CA GLU A 20 -10.30 9.90 -22.84
C GLU A 20 -10.25 11.43 -22.71
N LYS A 21 -10.63 11.96 -21.54
CA LYS A 21 -10.63 13.41 -21.26
C LYS A 21 -9.27 14.06 -21.49
N TYR A 22 -8.18 13.37 -21.09
CA TYR A 22 -6.82 13.92 -21.20
C TYR A 22 -6.02 13.32 -22.36
N ASN A 23 -6.67 12.62 -23.27
CA ASN A 23 -6.05 11.98 -24.43
C ASN A 23 -4.77 11.19 -24.08
N ARG A 24 -4.85 10.36 -23.01
CA ARG A 24 -3.72 9.55 -22.55
C ARG A 24 -3.75 8.15 -23.14
N LYS A 25 -2.57 7.63 -23.52
CA LYS A 25 -2.39 6.28 -24.05
C LYS A 25 -1.94 5.25 -22.99
N THR A 26 -2.00 5.64 -21.70
CA THR A 26 -1.58 4.78 -20.58
C THR A 26 -2.38 3.47 -20.58
N ARG A 27 -1.69 2.35 -20.54
CA ARG A 27 -2.32 1.04 -20.29
C ARG A 27 -2.74 0.96 -18.82
N ILE A 28 -3.95 0.47 -18.58
CA ILE A 28 -4.49 0.31 -17.21
C ILE A 28 -5.08 -1.09 -17.13
N ASP A 29 -4.50 -1.92 -16.27
CA ASP A 29 -4.96 -3.27 -16.02
C ASP A 29 -5.63 -3.34 -14.64
N MET A 30 -6.90 -3.72 -14.60
CA MET A 30 -7.64 -3.97 -13.36
C MET A 30 -7.47 -5.41 -12.94
N VAL A 31 -6.88 -5.65 -11.78
CA VAL A 31 -6.58 -7.01 -11.31
C VAL A 31 -7.37 -7.31 -10.05
N LYS A 32 -8.24 -8.31 -10.10
CA LYS A 32 -8.95 -8.85 -8.94
C LYS A 32 -8.08 -9.87 -8.24
N LYS A 33 -7.55 -9.51 -7.08
CA LYS A 33 -6.67 -10.39 -6.30
C LYS A 33 -6.72 -10.04 -4.81
N SER A 34 -6.74 -11.03 -3.94
CA SER A 34 -6.64 -10.79 -2.50
C SER A 34 -5.19 -10.73 -2.05
N VAL A 35 -4.94 -10.01 -0.94
CA VAL A 35 -3.61 -9.95 -0.30
C VAL A 35 -3.07 -11.35 0.02
N TYR A 36 -3.89 -12.23 0.54
CA TYR A 36 -3.48 -13.59 0.88
C TYR A 36 -2.97 -14.40 -0.32
N SER A 37 -3.37 -14.04 -1.55
CA SER A 37 -2.81 -14.68 -2.75
C SER A 37 -1.36 -14.27 -3.02
N PHE A 38 -0.94 -13.08 -2.58
CA PHE A 38 0.46 -12.65 -2.65
C PHE A 38 1.31 -13.37 -1.60
N LEU A 39 0.76 -13.54 -0.38
CA LEU A 39 1.47 -14.23 0.69
C LEU A 39 1.79 -15.69 0.36
N LYS A 40 0.96 -16.35 -0.44
CA LYS A 40 1.26 -17.71 -0.96
C LYS A 40 2.46 -17.76 -1.90
N ASP A 41 2.81 -16.62 -2.49
CA ASP A 41 3.95 -16.47 -3.39
C ASP A 41 5.15 -15.79 -2.70
N ALA A 42 5.02 -15.44 -1.41
CA ALA A 42 6.13 -14.92 -0.62
C ALA A 42 7.24 -15.99 -0.50
N GLY A 43 8.49 -15.54 -0.69
CA GLY A 43 9.65 -16.42 -0.69
C GLY A 43 9.89 -17.20 -1.98
N LYS A 44 8.99 -17.14 -2.97
CA LYS A 44 9.26 -17.67 -4.31
C LYS A 44 10.10 -16.70 -5.14
N PRO A 45 10.95 -17.20 -6.06
CA PRO A 45 11.69 -16.33 -6.96
C PRO A 45 10.77 -15.36 -7.68
N VAL A 46 11.21 -14.10 -7.78
CA VAL A 46 10.45 -13.06 -8.48
C VAL A 46 10.45 -13.39 -9.97
N SER A 47 9.28 -13.77 -10.49
CA SER A 47 9.03 -13.95 -11.91
C SER A 47 8.06 -12.85 -12.39
N GLY A 48 8.32 -12.27 -13.55
CA GLY A 48 7.44 -11.28 -14.16
C GLY A 48 7.97 -9.84 -14.10
N GLU A 49 7.06 -8.90 -14.32
CA GLU A 49 7.37 -7.47 -14.39
C GLU A 49 7.81 -6.92 -13.04
N ARG A 50 8.73 -5.97 -13.07
CA ARG A 50 9.10 -5.13 -11.92
C ARG A 50 8.41 -3.79 -12.02
N TYR A 51 8.27 -3.12 -10.89
CA TYR A 51 7.51 -1.87 -10.78
C TYR A 51 8.41 -0.74 -10.31
N ASP A 52 8.29 0.42 -10.93
CA ASP A 52 9.00 1.64 -10.50
C ASP A 52 8.32 2.27 -9.28
N LEU A 53 7.01 2.03 -9.12
CA LEU A 53 6.24 2.47 -7.96
C LEU A 53 5.22 1.41 -7.58
N ILE A 54 5.21 1.04 -6.30
CA ILE A 54 4.13 0.27 -5.68
C ILE A 54 3.52 1.14 -4.59
N TYR A 55 2.19 1.30 -4.62
CA TYR A 55 1.47 2.11 -3.65
C TYR A 55 0.32 1.31 -3.04
N CYS A 56 0.26 1.25 -1.72
CA CYS A 56 -0.81 0.61 -0.97
C CYS A 56 -1.48 1.63 -0.05
N SER A 57 -2.74 1.94 -0.30
CA SER A 57 -3.53 2.86 0.51
C SER A 57 -4.70 2.14 1.15
N GLY A 58 -4.90 2.33 2.46
CA GLY A 58 -6.02 1.80 3.22
C GLY A 58 -6.07 0.28 3.36
N LEU A 59 -4.96 -0.42 3.05
CA LEU A 59 -4.88 -1.87 3.16
C LEU A 59 -4.31 -2.32 4.51
N TYR A 60 -3.25 -1.64 4.95
CA TYR A 60 -2.47 -2.04 6.13
C TYR A 60 -3.24 -1.85 7.44
N ASP A 61 -4.26 -1.01 7.42
CA ASP A 61 -5.17 -0.78 8.55
C ASP A 61 -5.98 -2.04 8.95
N TYR A 62 -6.02 -3.05 8.08
CA TYR A 62 -6.74 -4.32 8.29
C TYR A 62 -5.82 -5.52 8.53
N LEU A 63 -4.51 -5.33 8.48
CA LEU A 63 -3.54 -6.41 8.52
C LEU A 63 -2.72 -6.35 9.82
N ASN A 64 -2.47 -7.51 10.44
CA ASN A 64 -1.55 -7.60 11.56
C ASN A 64 -0.09 -7.38 11.10
N ASP A 65 0.81 -7.16 12.05
CA ASP A 65 2.21 -6.79 11.78
C ASP A 65 2.96 -7.86 10.97
N GLU A 66 2.78 -9.13 11.28
CA GLU A 66 3.43 -10.26 10.58
C GLU A 66 3.04 -10.29 9.09
N VAL A 67 1.75 -10.08 8.81
CA VAL A 67 1.25 -10.00 7.44
C VAL A 67 1.79 -8.76 6.71
N CYS A 68 1.84 -7.61 7.40
CA CYS A 68 2.41 -6.38 6.86
C CYS A 68 3.91 -6.54 6.51
N GLU A 69 4.71 -7.10 7.41
CA GLU A 69 6.14 -7.35 7.18
C GLU A 69 6.38 -8.29 5.98
N THR A 70 5.61 -9.39 5.93
CA THR A 70 5.69 -10.34 4.81
C THR A 70 5.31 -9.70 3.50
N LEU A 71 4.24 -8.90 3.50
CA LEU A 71 3.77 -8.19 2.31
C LEU A 71 4.77 -7.12 1.86
N ASN A 72 5.34 -6.34 2.78
CA ASN A 72 6.35 -5.35 2.47
C ASN A 72 7.59 -5.99 1.83
N SER A 73 8.07 -7.10 2.38
CA SER A 73 9.20 -7.85 1.81
C SER A 73 8.86 -8.38 0.41
N TYR A 74 7.67 -8.95 0.23
CA TYR A 74 7.19 -9.43 -1.05
C TYR A 74 7.11 -8.33 -2.12
N LEU A 75 6.59 -7.15 -1.76
CA LEU A 75 6.43 -6.02 -2.67
C LEU A 75 7.78 -5.37 -2.99
N TYR A 76 8.67 -5.24 -2.00
CA TYR A 76 10.01 -4.70 -2.19
C TYR A 76 10.85 -5.51 -3.18
N GLU A 77 10.76 -6.83 -3.14
CA GLU A 77 11.46 -7.69 -4.10
C GLU A 77 11.03 -7.41 -5.55
N ARG A 78 9.79 -6.96 -5.75
CA ARG A 78 9.20 -6.65 -7.06
C ARG A 78 9.44 -5.23 -7.55
N LEU A 79 10.11 -4.41 -6.77
CA LEU A 79 10.55 -3.11 -7.24
C LEU A 79 11.67 -3.24 -8.29
N SER A 80 11.65 -2.37 -9.28
CA SER A 80 12.79 -2.09 -10.15
C SER A 80 13.94 -1.48 -9.32
N PRO A 81 15.20 -1.59 -9.75
CA PRO A 81 16.26 -0.74 -9.21
C PRO A 81 15.84 0.74 -9.29
N GLY A 82 16.03 1.51 -8.22
CA GLY A 82 15.55 2.89 -8.09
C GLY A 82 14.04 3.06 -7.82
N GLY A 83 13.28 1.97 -7.80
CA GLY A 83 11.84 2.00 -7.55
C GLY A 83 11.47 2.29 -6.09
N ALA A 84 10.21 2.65 -5.84
CA ALA A 84 9.71 2.99 -4.53
C ALA A 84 8.46 2.17 -4.13
N LEU A 85 8.41 1.75 -2.87
CA LEU A 85 7.22 1.24 -2.20
C LEU A 85 6.71 2.31 -1.25
N ILE A 86 5.42 2.64 -1.34
CA ILE A 86 4.75 3.57 -0.42
C ILE A 86 3.54 2.86 0.18
N VAL A 87 3.49 2.81 1.50
CA VAL A 87 2.33 2.32 2.25
C VAL A 87 1.80 3.39 3.17
N THR A 88 0.48 3.45 3.33
CA THR A 88 -0.18 4.42 4.20
C THR A 88 -0.85 3.73 5.36
N HIS A 89 -0.99 4.45 6.46
CA HIS A 89 -1.64 3.96 7.66
C HIS A 89 -2.27 5.08 8.46
N PHE A 90 -3.36 4.78 9.18
CA PHE A 90 -3.95 5.74 10.12
C PHE A 90 -3.16 5.78 11.44
N ASP A 91 -2.76 7.00 11.82
CA ASP A 91 -2.12 7.25 13.11
C ASP A 91 -3.14 7.10 14.26
N PRO A 92 -2.73 6.67 15.47
CA PRO A 92 -3.58 6.64 16.66
C PRO A 92 -4.20 8.00 17.02
N TYR A 93 -3.57 9.11 16.61
CA TYR A 93 -4.06 10.48 16.80
C TYR A 93 -5.27 10.82 15.91
N ASN A 94 -5.79 9.91 15.09
CA ASN A 94 -6.92 10.16 14.21
C ASN A 94 -8.12 10.76 15.00
N PRO A 95 -8.47 12.06 14.82
CA PRO A 95 -9.49 12.74 15.62
C PRO A 95 -10.92 12.23 15.35
N ILE A 96 -11.14 11.56 14.24
CA ILE A 96 -12.46 10.99 13.90
C ILE A 96 -12.58 9.51 14.28
N ARG A 97 -11.56 8.94 14.94
CA ARG A 97 -11.53 7.52 15.32
C ARG A 97 -12.77 7.11 16.10
N GLN A 98 -13.20 7.92 17.09
CA GLN A 98 -14.38 7.63 17.88
C GLN A 98 -15.66 7.56 17.04
N ILE A 99 -15.78 8.43 16.04
CA ILE A 99 -16.91 8.42 15.11
C ILE A 99 -16.87 7.17 14.23
N MET A 100 -15.68 6.80 13.72
CA MET A 100 -15.49 5.61 12.90
C MET A 100 -15.89 4.35 13.70
N GLU A 101 -15.37 4.19 14.91
CA GLU A 101 -15.59 3.00 15.73
C GLU A 101 -17.03 2.91 16.27
N HIS A 102 -17.61 4.01 16.79
CA HIS A 102 -18.90 3.96 17.52
C HIS A 102 -20.13 4.28 16.68
N ILE A 103 -19.98 4.99 15.55
CA ILE A 103 -21.11 5.34 14.67
C ILE A 103 -21.12 4.46 13.43
N PHE A 104 -19.93 4.19 12.84
CA PHE A 104 -19.85 3.44 11.59
C PHE A 104 -19.42 1.98 11.77
N ASP A 105 -19.21 1.54 13.02
CA ASP A 105 -18.71 0.19 13.33
C ASP A 105 -17.45 -0.17 12.51
N TRP A 106 -16.58 0.85 12.28
CA TRP A 106 -15.41 0.76 11.44
C TRP A 106 -14.13 0.77 12.27
N PHE A 107 -13.66 -0.43 12.61
CA PHE A 107 -12.47 -0.65 13.43
C PHE A 107 -11.24 -0.87 12.53
N LEU A 108 -10.17 -0.13 12.82
CA LEU A 108 -8.88 -0.22 12.16
C LEU A 108 -7.79 -0.51 13.17
N ILE A 109 -6.74 -1.17 12.73
CA ILE A 109 -5.49 -1.26 13.48
C ILE A 109 -4.76 0.07 13.25
N HIS A 110 -4.55 0.84 14.31
CA HIS A 110 -3.81 2.10 14.23
C HIS A 110 -2.34 1.87 14.56
N ARG A 111 -1.44 2.54 13.82
CA ARG A 111 0.02 2.50 14.06
C ARG A 111 0.59 3.90 13.95
N ASP A 112 1.41 4.28 14.92
CA ASP A 112 2.22 5.50 14.80
C ASP A 112 3.36 5.33 13.78
N GLY A 113 4.08 6.44 13.52
CA GLY A 113 5.18 6.40 12.56
C GLY A 113 6.31 5.44 12.95
N LYS A 114 6.57 5.24 14.24
CA LYS A 114 7.60 4.30 14.72
C LYS A 114 7.17 2.85 14.49
N GLN A 115 5.93 2.53 14.80
CA GLN A 115 5.35 1.21 14.56
C GLN A 115 5.31 0.89 13.07
N LEU A 116 4.89 1.86 12.23
CA LEU A 116 4.87 1.67 10.77
C LEU A 116 6.28 1.51 10.22
N GLY A 117 7.26 2.28 10.69
CA GLY A 117 8.65 2.15 10.30
C GLY A 117 9.26 0.78 10.65
N ALA A 118 8.84 0.19 11.76
CA ALA A 118 9.29 -1.16 12.15
C ALA A 118 8.82 -2.26 11.19
N LEU A 119 7.80 -2.00 10.36
CA LEU A 119 7.30 -2.92 9.34
C LEU A 119 8.07 -2.82 8.00
N ALA A 120 9.13 -2.01 7.94
CA ALA A 120 9.96 -1.90 6.74
C ALA A 120 10.51 -3.27 6.31
N PRO A 121 10.70 -3.51 4.99
CA PRO A 121 11.26 -4.75 4.50
C PRO A 121 12.65 -5.01 5.12
N LYS A 122 12.88 -6.22 5.61
CA LYS A 122 14.19 -6.59 6.22
C LYS A 122 15.37 -6.49 5.25
N GLN A 123 15.09 -6.52 3.95
CA GLN A 123 16.08 -6.41 2.88
C GLN A 123 16.46 -4.96 2.57
N ALA A 124 15.67 -3.98 3.01
CA ALA A 124 15.95 -2.56 2.79
C ALA A 124 16.94 -2.04 3.85
N SER A 125 17.84 -1.14 3.42
CA SER A 125 18.64 -0.38 4.38
C SER A 125 17.76 0.60 5.17
N PRO A 126 18.02 0.86 6.44
CA PRO A 126 17.34 1.92 7.18
C PRO A 126 17.42 3.29 6.48
N ASP A 127 18.52 3.58 5.80
CA ASP A 127 18.73 4.85 5.07
C ASP A 127 17.82 4.97 3.84
N ASP A 128 17.32 3.84 3.32
CA ASP A 128 16.39 3.79 2.19
C ASP A 128 14.92 3.89 2.64
N CYS A 129 14.67 3.94 3.97
CA CYS A 129 13.35 3.97 4.57
C CYS A 129 13.06 5.35 5.15
N LYS A 130 11.92 5.92 4.79
CA LYS A 130 11.47 7.22 5.29
C LYS A 130 10.04 7.11 5.80
N VAL A 131 9.82 7.61 7.02
CA VAL A 131 8.47 7.75 7.59
C VAL A 131 8.11 9.23 7.62
N THR A 132 6.92 9.55 7.12
CA THR A 132 6.36 10.90 7.11
C THR A 132 4.90 10.86 7.54
N ALA A 133 4.35 12.03 7.90
CA ALA A 133 2.92 12.18 8.17
C ALA A 133 2.34 13.24 7.22
N ASP A 134 1.04 13.17 6.98
CA ASP A 134 0.34 14.24 6.28
C ASP A 134 0.25 15.50 7.17
N PRO A 135 -0.13 16.66 6.62
CA PRO A 135 -0.21 17.90 7.40
C PRO A 135 -1.24 17.83 8.56
N THR A 136 -2.17 16.89 8.52
CA THR A 136 -3.17 16.71 9.60
C THR A 136 -2.66 15.81 10.72
N GLY A 137 -1.59 15.04 10.48
CA GLY A 137 -1.09 14.02 11.39
C GLY A 137 -1.95 12.76 11.47
N CYS A 138 -3.02 12.69 10.68
CA CYS A 138 -3.94 11.53 10.71
C CYS A 138 -3.40 10.33 9.93
N ASN A 139 -2.62 10.57 8.88
CA ASN A 139 -2.05 9.53 8.06
C ASN A 139 -0.53 9.56 8.14
N VAL A 140 0.05 8.40 8.35
CA VAL A 140 1.49 8.18 8.27
C VAL A 140 1.82 7.35 7.04
N PHE A 141 3.01 7.59 6.50
CA PHE A 141 3.50 6.99 5.27
C PHE A 141 4.86 6.35 5.54
N LEU A 142 5.03 5.12 5.12
CA LEU A 142 6.33 4.50 4.97
C LEU A 142 6.69 4.49 3.49
N GLU A 143 7.74 5.20 3.12
CA GLU A 143 8.38 5.16 1.81
C GLU A 143 9.67 4.34 1.91
N VAL A 144 9.81 3.34 1.05
CA VAL A 144 11.01 2.51 0.96
C VAL A 144 11.52 2.56 -0.48
N ARG A 145 12.77 2.96 -0.66
CA ARG A 145 13.42 3.01 -1.98
C ARG A 145 14.33 1.81 -2.17
N LYS A 146 14.32 1.26 -3.37
CA LYS A 146 15.27 0.22 -3.76
C LYS A 146 16.50 0.89 -4.36
N PRO A 147 17.71 0.57 -3.92
CA PRO A 147 18.94 1.06 -4.56
C PRO A 147 18.96 0.80 -6.07
N SER A 148 19.64 1.68 -6.81
CA SER A 148 19.83 1.58 -8.27
C SER A 148 20.82 0.50 -8.66
#